data_59dd7b15e89e07452a9d187c31b3bd89
#
_entry.id   59dd7b15e89e07452a9d187c31b3bd89
#
_cell.length_a   1.000
_cell.length_b   1.000
_cell.length_c   1.000
_cell.angle_alpha   90.00
_cell.angle_beta   90.00
_cell.angle_gamma   90.00
#
_symmetry.space_group_name_H-M   'P 1'
#
loop_
_entity.id
_entity.type
_entity.pdbx_description
1 polymer ?
#
loop_
_entity_poly.entity_id
_entity_poly.type
_entity_poly.pdbx_seq_one_letter_code
_entity_poly.pdbx_strand_id
1 'polypeptide(L)'
;FFEQNLRYPESYKGTSTKVRLFYSFTIDSLGMLQNPVSLPENILYPRDTGKTYDEFRDEALRVLRLMPAWEPAVSRIHGPVSIDTGLFFYFNEEGKCGIE
;
A
#
# COMPACT_ATOMS: atom_id res chain seq x y z
N PHE A 1 -12.00 -4.08 1.91
CA PHE A 1 -11.12 -4.77 0.95
C PHE A 1 -9.75 -5.09 1.54
N PHE A 2 -9.07 -4.08 2.10
CA PHE A 2 -7.72 -4.28 2.64
C PHE A 2 -7.68 -5.24 3.81
N GLU A 3 -8.65 -5.19 4.71
CA GLU A 3 -8.72 -6.08 5.87
C GLU A 3 -8.78 -7.55 5.46
N GLN A 4 -9.37 -7.85 4.31
CA GLN A 4 -9.54 -9.21 3.83
C GLN A 4 -8.38 -9.71 2.99
N ASN A 5 -7.62 -8.81 2.37
CA ASN A 5 -6.62 -9.15 1.35
C ASN A 5 -5.18 -8.86 1.76
N LEU A 6 -4.97 -7.85 2.60
CA LEU A 6 -3.63 -7.50 3.05
C LEU A 6 -3.19 -8.47 4.15
N ARG A 7 -1.99 -9.04 4.02
CA ARG A 7 -1.45 -10.00 4.96
C ARG A 7 -0.11 -9.55 5.50
N TYR A 8 0.12 -9.80 6.77
CA TYR A 8 1.43 -9.58 7.36
C TYR A 8 2.41 -10.63 6.80
N PRO A 9 3.60 -10.22 6.31
CA PRO A 9 4.56 -11.18 5.77
C PRO A 9 4.94 -12.25 6.78
N GLU A 10 4.83 -13.51 6.39
CA GLU A 10 5.03 -14.67 7.27
C GLU A 10 6.41 -14.71 7.90
N SER A 11 7.44 -14.36 7.14
CA SER A 11 8.83 -14.40 7.61
C SER A 11 9.11 -13.37 8.71
N TYR A 12 8.23 -12.39 8.88
CA TYR A 12 8.37 -11.34 9.90
C TYR A 12 7.43 -11.53 11.09
N LYS A 13 6.56 -12.53 11.07
CA LYS A 13 5.67 -12.80 12.19
C LYS A 13 6.50 -13.20 13.42
N GLY A 14 6.13 -12.62 14.57
CA GLY A 14 6.85 -12.89 15.83
C GLY A 14 8.15 -12.12 16.00
N THR A 15 8.52 -11.27 15.04
CA THR A 15 9.74 -10.48 15.11
C THR A 15 9.55 -9.11 15.74
N SER A 16 8.32 -8.73 16.04
CA SER A 16 7.94 -7.39 16.52
C SER A 16 8.28 -6.28 15.53
N THR A 17 8.32 -6.60 14.24
CA THR A 17 8.63 -5.62 13.19
C THR A 17 7.45 -4.71 12.95
N LYS A 18 7.70 -3.42 12.91
CA LYS A 18 6.70 -2.39 12.64
C LYS A 18 7.15 -1.56 11.45
N VAL A 19 6.34 -1.55 10.40
CA VAL A 19 6.64 -0.87 9.15
C VAL A 19 5.47 0.01 8.76
N ARG A 20 5.79 1.21 8.29
CA ARG A 20 4.83 2.12 7.69
C ARG A 20 5.36 2.54 6.34
N LEU A 21 4.55 2.39 5.30
CA LEU A 21 4.98 2.76 3.95
C LEU A 21 3.86 3.46 3.21
N PHE A 22 4.25 4.25 2.21
CA PHE A 22 3.33 5.01 1.39
C PHE A 22 3.49 4.60 -0.07
N TYR A 23 2.38 4.28 -0.73
CA TYR A 23 2.33 4.11 -2.17
C TYR A 23 1.60 5.28 -2.80
N SER A 24 2.25 5.92 -3.76
CA SER A 24 1.58 6.88 -4.63
C SER A 24 1.19 6.19 -5.93
N PHE A 25 0.08 6.59 -6.51
CA PHE A 25 -0.39 6.03 -7.77
C PHE A 25 -1.38 6.99 -8.41
N THR A 26 -1.72 6.71 -9.67
CA THR A 26 -2.73 7.45 -10.41
C THR A 26 -3.95 6.57 -10.59
N ILE A 27 -5.14 7.13 -10.37
CA ILE A 27 -6.39 6.51 -10.78
C ILE A 27 -6.79 7.20 -12.07
N ASP A 28 -6.82 6.46 -13.17
CA ASP A 28 -7.14 7.05 -14.46
C ASP A 28 -8.65 7.30 -14.65
N SER A 29 -9.03 7.88 -15.78
CA SER A 29 -10.42 8.23 -16.04
C SER A 29 -11.36 7.02 -16.13
N LEU A 30 -10.81 5.82 -16.25
CA LEU A 30 -11.56 4.57 -16.26
C LEU A 30 -11.60 3.90 -14.87
N GLY A 31 -10.99 4.51 -13.87
CA GLY A 31 -10.92 3.95 -12.53
C GLY A 31 -9.80 2.94 -12.33
N MET A 32 -8.89 2.82 -13.27
CA MET A 32 -7.79 1.86 -13.18
C MET A 32 -6.57 2.48 -12.51
N LEU A 33 -5.93 1.68 -11.64
CA LEU A 33 -4.72 2.11 -10.94
C LEU A 33 -3.51 2.02 -11.87
N GLN A 34 -2.76 3.12 -11.95
CA GLN A 34 -1.59 3.24 -12.81
C GLN A 34 -0.39 3.74 -12.01
N ASN A 35 0.80 3.32 -12.43
CA ASN A 35 2.08 3.82 -11.92
C ASN A 35 2.24 3.79 -10.40
N PRO A 36 2.05 2.64 -9.74
CA PRO A 36 2.28 2.57 -8.30
C PRO A 36 3.77 2.72 -7.98
N VAL A 37 4.08 3.66 -7.08
CA VAL A 37 5.46 3.93 -6.64
C VAL A 37 5.49 3.97 -5.13
N SER A 38 6.33 3.13 -4.53
CA SER A 38 6.54 3.17 -3.09
C SER A 38 7.55 4.25 -2.72
N LEU A 39 7.23 5.03 -1.70
CA LEU A 39 8.22 5.88 -1.06
C LEU A 39 9.00 5.04 -0.04
N PRO A 40 10.20 5.50 0.38
CA PRO A 40 11.01 4.77 1.34
C PRO A 40 10.22 4.37 2.58
N GLU A 41 10.38 3.15 3.04
CA GLU A 41 9.72 2.63 4.21
C GLU A 41 10.19 3.35 5.47
N ASN A 42 9.26 3.56 6.38
CA ASN A 42 9.55 4.02 7.70
C ASN A 42 9.52 2.80 8.63
N ILE A 43 10.67 2.19 8.85
CA ILE A 43 10.81 0.99 9.66
C ILE A 43 11.04 1.38 11.09
N LEU A 44 10.10 1.05 11.96
CA LEU A 44 10.08 1.51 13.33
C LEU A 44 10.71 0.51 14.31
N TYR A 45 10.43 -0.79 14.14
CA TYR A 45 10.92 -1.85 15.02
C TYR A 45 10.96 -3.21 14.31
N PRO A 46 11.97 -4.06 14.61
CA PRO A 46 13.29 -3.64 15.05
C PRO A 46 13.99 -2.89 13.93
N ARG A 47 14.92 -2.02 14.29
CA ARG A 47 15.73 -1.39 13.27
C ARG A 47 16.63 -2.44 12.65
N ASP A 48 16.86 -2.23 11.38
CA ASP A 48 17.48 -3.16 10.48
C ASP A 48 18.70 -3.92 11.03
N THR A 49 18.73 -5.20 10.73
CA THR A 49 19.86 -6.07 10.93
C THR A 49 20.27 -6.71 9.60
N GLY A 50 20.24 -5.93 8.52
CA GLY A 50 20.60 -6.40 7.19
C GLY A 50 19.46 -6.95 6.35
N LYS A 51 18.22 -6.85 6.81
CA LYS A 51 17.04 -7.25 6.04
C LYS A 51 16.55 -6.12 5.17
N THR A 52 16.02 -6.44 4.00
CA THR A 52 15.58 -5.44 3.02
C THR A 52 14.16 -4.93 3.22
N TYR A 53 13.34 -5.68 3.93
CA TYR A 53 11.92 -5.37 4.16
C TYR A 53 11.09 -5.25 2.88
N ASP A 54 11.61 -5.76 1.76
CA ASP A 54 10.92 -5.72 0.48
C ASP A 54 9.59 -6.47 0.51
N GLU A 55 9.47 -7.49 1.38
CA GLU A 55 8.24 -8.27 1.50
C GLU A 55 7.03 -7.41 1.90
N PHE A 56 7.24 -6.38 2.71
CA PHE A 56 6.16 -5.45 3.08
C PHE A 56 5.71 -4.63 1.87
N ARG A 57 6.67 -4.14 1.09
CA ARG A 57 6.41 -3.39 -0.13
C ARG A 57 5.68 -4.25 -1.16
N ASP A 58 6.17 -5.47 -1.35
CA ASP A 58 5.61 -6.41 -2.30
C ASP A 58 4.18 -6.80 -1.93
N GLU A 59 3.92 -6.98 -0.65
CA GLU A 59 2.57 -7.30 -0.18
C GLU A 59 1.59 -6.14 -0.43
N ALA A 60 1.98 -4.91 -0.13
CA ALA A 60 1.15 -3.75 -0.40
C ALA A 60 0.85 -3.62 -1.90
N LEU A 61 1.87 -3.80 -2.74
CA LEU A 61 1.70 -3.74 -4.19
C LEU A 61 0.79 -4.85 -4.70
N ARG A 62 0.95 -6.06 -4.18
CA ARG A 62 0.09 -7.19 -4.54
C ARG A 62 -1.38 -6.85 -4.33
N VAL A 63 -1.70 -6.29 -3.17
CA VAL A 63 -3.08 -5.95 -2.82
C VAL A 63 -3.60 -4.80 -3.66
N LEU A 64 -2.77 -3.78 -3.93
CA LEU A 64 -3.16 -2.68 -4.82
C LEU A 64 -3.55 -3.19 -6.20
N ARG A 65 -2.82 -4.17 -6.73
CA ARG A 65 -3.11 -4.75 -8.05
C ARG A 65 -4.34 -5.65 -8.07
N LEU A 66 -4.77 -6.15 -6.91
CA LEU A 66 -5.99 -6.96 -6.81
C LEU A 66 -7.25 -6.10 -6.73
N MET A 67 -7.12 -4.81 -6.48
CA MET A 67 -8.28 -3.96 -6.30
C MET A 67 -9.11 -3.87 -7.58
N PRO A 68 -10.46 -3.90 -7.43
CA PRO A 68 -11.32 -3.62 -8.58
C PRO A 68 -11.18 -2.16 -9.01
N ALA A 69 -11.77 -1.82 -10.15
CA ALA A 69 -11.76 -0.45 -10.64
C ALA A 69 -12.26 0.51 -9.56
N TRP A 70 -11.53 1.62 -9.40
CA TRP A 70 -11.91 2.69 -8.49
C TRP A 70 -12.95 3.57 -9.17
N GLU A 71 -13.70 4.31 -8.37
CA GLU A 71 -14.56 5.36 -8.89
C GLU A 71 -13.67 6.56 -9.25
N PRO A 72 -13.60 6.94 -10.57
CA PRO A 72 -12.70 8.02 -10.95
C PRO A 72 -13.21 9.37 -10.45
N ALA A 73 -12.29 10.32 -10.27
CA ALA A 73 -12.65 11.69 -9.98
C ALA A 73 -13.44 12.30 -11.15
N VAL A 74 -14.38 13.17 -10.86
CA VAL A 74 -15.25 13.76 -11.87
C VAL A 74 -15.09 15.28 -11.88
N SER A 75 -14.74 15.81 -13.04
CA SER A 75 -14.73 17.24 -13.30
C SER A 75 -16.09 17.68 -13.83
N ARG A 76 -16.56 18.86 -13.43
CA ARG A 76 -17.83 19.41 -13.95
C ARG A 76 -17.77 19.68 -15.44
N ILE A 77 -16.58 19.94 -15.97
CA ILE A 77 -16.39 20.34 -17.36
C ILE A 77 -16.02 19.15 -18.24
N HIS A 78 -15.15 18.26 -17.73
CA HIS A 78 -14.54 17.19 -18.50
C HIS A 78 -15.09 15.80 -18.19
N GLY A 79 -15.96 15.63 -17.19
CA GLY A 79 -16.41 14.32 -16.73
C GLY A 79 -15.32 13.57 -15.96
N PRO A 80 -15.22 12.23 -16.09
CA PRO A 80 -14.19 11.46 -15.41
C PRO A 80 -12.78 11.89 -15.80
N VAL A 81 -11.91 12.08 -14.78
CA VAL A 81 -10.54 12.55 -15.00
C VAL A 81 -9.58 11.70 -14.17
N SER A 82 -8.32 11.70 -14.57
CA SER A 82 -7.25 11.07 -13.78
C SER A 82 -6.95 11.89 -12.54
N ILE A 83 -6.55 11.20 -11.47
CA ILE A 83 -6.12 11.86 -10.24
C ILE A 83 -4.93 11.11 -9.64
N ASP A 84 -3.95 11.87 -9.17
CA ASP A 84 -2.83 11.32 -8.40
C ASP A 84 -3.22 11.27 -6.94
N THR A 85 -2.98 10.14 -6.31
CA THR A 85 -3.33 9.93 -4.90
C THR A 85 -2.37 8.92 -4.28
N GLY A 86 -2.69 8.43 -3.09
CA GLY A 86 -1.87 7.43 -2.45
C GLY A 86 -2.49 6.90 -1.17
N LEU A 87 -1.88 5.87 -0.63
CA LEU A 87 -2.32 5.22 0.59
C LEU A 87 -1.14 4.93 1.49
N PHE A 88 -1.33 5.12 2.78
CA PHE A 88 -0.40 4.65 3.80
C PHE A 88 -0.79 3.25 4.25
N PHE A 89 0.19 2.35 4.25
CA PHE A 89 0.03 1.01 4.78
C PHE A 89 0.77 0.90 6.10
N TYR A 90 0.18 0.17 7.05
CA TYR A 90 0.87 -0.13 8.30
C TYR A 90 0.94 -1.63 8.54
N PHE A 91 2.04 -2.04 9.15
CA PHE A 91 2.26 -3.41 9.62
C PHE A 91 2.82 -3.25 11.03
N ASN A 92 2.08 -3.68 12.03
CA ASN A 92 2.48 -3.41 13.41
C ASN A 92 3.20 -4.60 14.05
N GLU A 93 3.71 -4.37 15.24
CA GLU A 93 4.49 -5.37 15.98
C GLU A 93 3.66 -6.55 16.46
N GLU A 94 2.35 -6.46 16.45
CA GLU A 94 1.44 -7.55 16.81
C GLU A 94 1.08 -8.45 15.63
N GLY A 95 1.61 -8.17 14.45
CA GLY A 95 1.31 -8.92 13.25
C GLY A 95 0.03 -8.49 12.56
N LYS A 96 -0.50 -7.32 12.89
CA LYS A 96 -1.67 -6.74 12.24
C LYS A 96 -1.27 -5.75 11.17
N CYS A 97 -2.07 -5.62 10.14
CA CYS A 97 -1.81 -4.71 9.03
C CYS A 97 -3.10 -4.12 8.47
N GLY A 98 -2.95 -3.02 7.76
CA GLY A 98 -4.09 -2.32 7.16
C GLY A 98 -3.65 -1.03 6.50
N ILE A 99 -4.63 -0.17 6.20
CA ILE A 99 -4.39 1.18 5.69
C ILE A 99 -4.78 2.20 6.74
N GLU A 100 -4.07 3.33 6.70
CA GLU A 100 -4.37 4.47 7.57
C GLU A 100 -5.30 5.46 6.87
#